data_97ec5076a61b828a7ec86a7d1a92ea89
#
_entry.id   97ec5076a61b828a7ec86a7d1a92ea89
#
_cell.length_a   1.000
_cell.length_b   1.000
_cell.length_c   1.000
_cell.angle_alpha   90.00
_cell.angle_beta   90.00
_cell.angle_gamma   90.00
#
_symmetry.space_group_name_H-M   'P 1'
#
loop_
_entity.id
_entity.type
_entity.pdbx_description
1 polymer ?
#
loop_
_entity_poly.entity_id
_entity_poly.type
_entity_poly.pdbx_seq_one_letter_code
_entity_poly.pdbx_strand_id
1 'polypeptide(L)'
;INLANFVNPNPKNAEIFGFADKGKVSLSMAAMTFDVSVMEEFVPLTNGLTAVIASDDEINNPMMLGDLIVKNKVDIMTSTPTYVSNIIDIPQLKEAMAQIKVFDLGAEAFPPALYDKIRTVNPDVYIMNGYGPTETTISCTMKVITDSKNITIGVPNGNVKVYIVDKENRILPDGETGELVVAGMGVGRGYMNLPEKTADVFIELNGERAYKTGDLAKINADGEIEFFGRMDNQIKLRGLRIELGEIEEVINSFAGIITSITIPVDNKYLCCYFIADRSIDTDELSDYAAGSLAHYMVPDVFVQMDKMPLTQNGKIDK
;
A
#
# COMPACT_ATOMS: atom_id res chain seq x y z
N ILE A 1 1.54 12.56 9.97
CA ILE A 1 0.72 11.47 10.56
C ILE A 1 -0.03 12.00 11.76
N ASN A 2 -1.33 11.77 11.84
CA ASN A 2 -2.17 12.13 12.97
C ASN A 2 -2.72 10.87 13.65
N LEU A 3 -2.00 10.36 14.63
CA LEU A 3 -2.35 9.14 15.35
C LEU A 3 -3.64 9.24 16.19
N ALA A 4 -4.19 10.44 16.38
CA ALA A 4 -5.44 10.63 17.13
C ALA A 4 -6.58 9.77 16.56
N ASN A 5 -6.55 9.43 15.27
CA ASN A 5 -7.55 8.59 14.65
C ASN A 5 -7.50 7.13 15.15
N PHE A 6 -6.32 6.61 15.49
CA PHE A 6 -6.12 5.24 15.98
C PHE A 6 -6.23 5.13 17.50
N VAL A 7 -5.95 6.22 18.22
CA VAL A 7 -5.97 6.24 19.69
C VAL A 7 -7.33 6.66 20.24
N ASN A 8 -8.15 7.35 19.43
CA ASN A 8 -9.46 7.82 19.86
C ASN A 8 -10.43 6.62 20.03
N PRO A 9 -11.02 6.43 21.22
CA PRO A 9 -11.99 5.37 21.46
C PRO A 9 -13.31 5.65 20.72
N ASN A 10 -13.30 5.51 19.41
CA ASN A 10 -14.49 5.55 18.60
C ASN A 10 -15.06 4.11 18.53
N PRO A 11 -16.33 3.88 18.90
CA PRO A 11 -16.95 2.54 18.81
C PRO A 11 -16.82 1.90 17.43
N LYS A 12 -16.87 2.69 16.35
CA LYS A 12 -16.64 2.19 14.99
C LYS A 12 -15.21 1.64 14.79
N ASN A 13 -14.19 2.27 15.38
CA ASN A 13 -12.83 1.76 15.31
C ASN A 13 -12.67 0.46 16.11
N ALA A 14 -13.28 0.35 17.29
CA ALA A 14 -13.27 -0.87 18.08
C ALA A 14 -13.96 -2.04 17.33
N GLU A 15 -15.03 -1.75 16.61
CA GLU A 15 -15.76 -2.73 15.80
C GLU A 15 -14.95 -3.16 14.56
N ILE A 16 -14.31 -2.22 13.89
CA ILE A 16 -13.50 -2.46 12.68
C ILE A 16 -12.17 -3.10 13.05
N PHE A 17 -11.40 -2.52 13.97
CA PHE A 17 -10.07 -3.01 14.31
C PHE A 17 -10.09 -4.27 15.18
N GLY A 18 -11.15 -4.65 15.85
CA GLY A 18 -11.36 -5.95 16.51
C GLY A 18 -10.16 -6.62 17.22
N PHE A 19 -9.00 -5.96 17.23
CA PHE A 19 -7.74 -6.51 17.68
C PHE A 19 -7.79 -6.96 19.14
N ALA A 20 -8.28 -6.09 20.01
CA ALA A 20 -8.30 -6.34 21.45
C ALA A 20 -9.15 -7.55 21.85
N ASP A 21 -10.18 -7.82 21.09
CA ASP A 21 -11.10 -8.95 21.36
C ASP A 21 -10.64 -10.27 20.71
N LYS A 22 -9.84 -10.19 19.63
CA LYS A 22 -9.47 -11.33 18.80
C LYS A 22 -8.03 -11.79 18.98
N GLY A 23 -7.10 -10.86 19.27
CA GLY A 23 -5.69 -11.16 19.44
C GLY A 23 -5.08 -10.46 20.66
N LYS A 24 -3.89 -10.87 21.05
CA LYS A 24 -3.17 -10.34 22.23
C LYS A 24 -1.71 -9.97 21.91
N VAL A 25 -1.13 -10.56 20.87
CA VAL A 25 0.30 -10.41 20.54
C VAL A 25 0.42 -10.07 19.06
N SER A 26 0.82 -8.85 18.77
CA SER A 26 1.05 -8.34 17.41
C SER A 26 2.48 -8.52 16.98
N LEU A 27 2.70 -8.91 15.73
CA LEU A 27 4.01 -8.94 15.09
C LEU A 27 4.31 -7.58 14.46
N SER A 28 5.51 -7.07 14.69
CA SER A 28 6.06 -5.89 14.02
C SER A 28 7.19 -6.30 13.08
N MET A 29 7.02 -6.08 11.79
CA MET A 29 7.97 -6.43 10.73
C MET A 29 8.22 -5.27 9.76
N ALA A 30 7.36 -4.27 9.74
CA ALA A 30 7.49 -3.17 8.81
C ALA A 30 8.72 -2.31 9.14
N ALA A 31 9.45 -1.89 8.10
CA ALA A 31 10.55 -0.95 8.28
C ALA A 31 10.05 0.34 8.96
N MET A 32 10.82 0.90 9.87
CA MET A 32 10.46 2.15 10.59
C MET A 32 10.20 3.36 9.67
N THR A 33 10.66 3.29 8.43
CA THR A 33 10.39 4.31 7.39
C THR A 33 9.05 4.12 6.72
N PHE A 34 8.37 3.00 6.93
CA PHE A 34 7.03 2.72 6.45
C PHE A 34 6.02 2.99 7.58
N ASP A 35 4.97 3.77 7.31
CA ASP A 35 4.02 4.22 8.31
C ASP A 35 3.22 3.08 8.99
N VAL A 36 3.13 1.92 8.33
CA VAL A 36 2.55 0.70 8.91
C VAL A 36 3.29 0.26 10.18
N SER A 37 4.60 0.53 10.33
CA SER A 37 5.34 0.22 11.56
C SER A 37 4.71 0.84 12.80
N VAL A 38 4.18 2.06 12.65
CA VAL A 38 3.45 2.75 13.73
C VAL A 38 2.18 1.99 14.11
N MET A 39 1.48 1.39 13.13
CA MET A 39 0.29 0.59 13.39
C MET A 39 0.65 -0.73 14.09
N GLU A 40 1.72 -1.39 13.68
CA GLU A 40 2.17 -2.65 14.27
C GLU A 40 2.64 -2.52 15.74
N GLU A 41 3.13 -1.35 16.13
CA GLU A 41 3.68 -1.11 17.46
C GLU A 41 2.74 -0.28 18.36
N PHE A 42 2.32 0.90 17.90
CA PHE A 42 1.57 1.83 18.76
C PHE A 42 0.12 1.43 18.97
N VAL A 43 -0.55 0.88 17.94
CA VAL A 43 -1.94 0.44 18.10
C VAL A 43 -2.04 -0.70 19.10
N PRO A 44 -1.26 -1.78 19.04
CA PRO A 44 -1.25 -2.81 20.06
C PRO A 44 -0.96 -2.26 21.46
N LEU A 45 0.11 -1.48 21.62
CA LEU A 45 0.52 -0.96 22.94
C LEU A 45 -0.54 -0.05 23.57
N THR A 46 -1.18 0.82 22.78
CA THR A 46 -2.25 1.71 23.27
C THR A 46 -3.54 0.97 23.62
N ASN A 47 -3.70 -0.25 23.14
CA ASN A 47 -4.82 -1.15 23.47
C ASN A 47 -4.46 -2.22 24.51
N GLY A 48 -3.30 -2.09 25.19
CA GLY A 48 -2.87 -3.04 26.22
C GLY A 48 -2.47 -4.41 25.71
N LEU A 49 -2.09 -4.50 24.42
CA LEU A 49 -1.58 -5.70 23.78
C LEU A 49 -0.04 -5.73 23.82
N THR A 50 0.54 -6.85 23.43
CA THR A 50 1.98 -7.02 23.30
C THR A 50 2.40 -6.81 21.85
N ALA A 51 3.50 -6.08 21.60
CA ALA A 51 4.16 -6.02 20.31
C ALA A 51 5.44 -6.87 20.35
N VAL A 52 5.63 -7.75 19.37
CA VAL A 52 6.83 -8.54 19.14
C VAL A 52 7.53 -7.99 17.91
N ILE A 53 8.72 -7.43 18.09
CA ILE A 53 9.50 -6.82 17.02
C ILE A 53 10.43 -7.87 16.43
N ALA A 54 10.28 -8.19 15.16
CA ALA A 54 11.15 -9.10 14.44
C ALA A 54 12.43 -8.38 14.00
N SER A 55 13.56 -9.06 14.07
CA SER A 55 14.81 -8.60 13.47
C SER A 55 14.83 -8.82 11.96
N ASP A 56 15.74 -8.15 11.27
CA ASP A 56 15.92 -8.32 9.82
C ASP A 56 16.23 -9.79 9.45
N ASP A 57 17.01 -10.49 10.28
CA ASP A 57 17.31 -11.91 10.08
C ASP A 57 16.06 -12.78 10.18
N GLU A 58 15.16 -12.50 11.13
CA GLU A 58 13.90 -13.23 11.30
C GLU A 58 12.94 -12.92 10.16
N ILE A 59 12.85 -11.68 9.71
CA ILE A 59 11.98 -11.29 8.57
C ILE A 59 12.42 -12.00 7.28
N ASN A 60 13.73 -12.10 7.05
CA ASN A 60 14.29 -12.65 5.82
C ASN A 60 14.44 -14.18 5.85
N ASN A 61 14.23 -14.83 7.00
CA ASN A 61 14.34 -16.29 7.15
C ASN A 61 13.02 -16.89 7.63
N PRO A 62 12.28 -17.63 6.77
CA PRO A 62 10.99 -18.22 7.13
C PRO A 62 11.02 -19.14 8.35
N MET A 63 12.12 -19.86 8.60
CA MET A 63 12.22 -20.73 9.78
C MET A 63 12.33 -19.88 11.06
N MET A 64 13.19 -18.87 11.05
CA MET A 64 13.36 -17.98 12.20
C MET A 64 12.07 -17.18 12.48
N LEU A 65 11.39 -16.72 11.44
CA LEU A 65 10.10 -16.04 11.57
C LEU A 65 9.02 -16.98 12.17
N GLY A 66 8.95 -18.22 11.69
CA GLY A 66 8.05 -19.23 12.24
C GLY A 66 8.30 -19.49 13.72
N ASP A 67 9.57 -19.67 14.10
CA ASP A 67 9.98 -19.88 15.50
C ASP A 67 9.63 -18.67 16.37
N LEU A 68 9.87 -17.44 15.88
CA LEU A 68 9.51 -16.21 16.58
C LEU A 68 7.99 -16.15 16.84
N ILE A 69 7.20 -16.39 15.81
CA ILE A 69 5.73 -16.38 15.88
C ILE A 69 5.23 -17.40 16.89
N VAL A 70 5.66 -18.65 16.76
CA VAL A 70 5.22 -19.75 17.65
C VAL A 70 5.67 -19.53 19.10
N LYS A 71 6.94 -19.22 19.31
CA LYS A 71 7.53 -19.00 20.63
C LYS A 71 6.85 -17.88 21.42
N ASN A 72 6.54 -16.78 20.75
CA ASN A 72 5.94 -15.60 21.38
C ASN A 72 4.40 -15.61 21.33
N LYS A 73 3.80 -16.65 20.75
CA LYS A 73 2.34 -16.79 20.60
C LYS A 73 1.72 -15.60 19.85
N VAL A 74 2.40 -15.13 18.82
CA VAL A 74 1.90 -14.06 17.97
C VAL A 74 0.59 -14.52 17.35
N ASP A 75 -0.43 -13.67 17.44
CA ASP A 75 -1.78 -13.97 16.94
C ASP A 75 -2.40 -12.83 16.11
N ILE A 76 -1.68 -11.70 15.95
CA ILE A 76 -2.02 -10.60 15.05
C ILE A 76 -0.85 -10.38 14.10
N MET A 77 -1.14 -10.34 12.80
CA MET A 77 -0.15 -10.06 11.76
C MET A 77 -0.68 -9.01 10.79
N THR A 78 -0.04 -7.85 10.77
CA THR A 78 -0.24 -6.82 9.75
C THR A 78 0.78 -7.06 8.64
N SER A 79 0.35 -7.01 7.37
CA SER A 79 1.27 -7.25 6.25
C SER A 79 0.66 -6.84 4.91
N THR A 80 1.42 -7.04 3.82
CA THR A 80 0.88 -6.92 2.47
C THR A 80 0.31 -8.25 1.97
N PRO A 81 -0.72 -8.22 1.12
CA PRO A 81 -1.23 -9.42 0.46
C PRO A 81 -0.15 -10.23 -0.26
N THR A 82 0.77 -9.56 -0.95
CA THR A 82 1.88 -10.20 -1.67
C THR A 82 2.80 -10.96 -0.71
N TYR A 83 3.18 -10.35 0.43
CA TYR A 83 4.05 -11.02 1.40
C TYR A 83 3.38 -12.29 1.96
N VAL A 84 2.13 -12.18 2.41
CA VAL A 84 1.39 -13.34 2.93
C VAL A 84 1.21 -14.41 1.86
N SER A 85 0.91 -14.02 0.61
CA SER A 85 0.79 -14.97 -0.51
C SER A 85 2.07 -15.77 -0.76
N ASN A 86 3.24 -15.15 -0.51
CA ASN A 86 4.54 -15.80 -0.70
C ASN A 86 4.90 -16.76 0.44
N ILE A 87 4.44 -16.50 1.66
CA ILE A 87 4.85 -17.28 2.83
C ILE A 87 3.81 -18.31 3.28
N ILE A 88 2.53 -18.14 2.96
CA ILE A 88 1.42 -18.96 3.49
C ILE A 88 1.55 -20.44 3.15
N ASP A 89 2.15 -20.76 2.00
CA ASP A 89 2.34 -22.13 1.51
C ASP A 89 3.68 -22.75 1.96
N ILE A 90 4.53 -22.00 2.69
CA ILE A 90 5.83 -22.50 3.16
C ILE A 90 5.60 -23.51 4.30
N PRO A 91 6.02 -24.81 4.14
CA PRO A 91 5.74 -25.86 5.13
C PRO A 91 6.23 -25.52 6.54
N GLN A 92 7.38 -24.83 6.65
CA GLN A 92 8.00 -24.42 7.90
C GLN A 92 7.20 -23.36 8.67
N LEU A 93 6.35 -22.60 7.96
CA LEU A 93 5.48 -21.56 8.53
C LEU A 93 4.06 -22.05 8.81
N LYS A 94 3.73 -23.28 8.45
CA LYS A 94 2.34 -23.79 8.54
C LYS A 94 1.77 -23.68 9.97
N GLU A 95 2.53 -24.07 10.99
CA GLU A 95 2.10 -23.97 12.38
C GLU A 95 1.93 -22.51 12.81
N ALA A 96 2.89 -21.66 12.45
CA ALA A 96 2.86 -20.23 12.74
C ALA A 96 1.64 -19.56 12.10
N MET A 97 1.37 -19.82 10.82
CA MET A 97 0.22 -19.24 10.11
C MET A 97 -1.12 -19.75 10.64
N ALA A 98 -1.19 -21.00 11.08
CA ALA A 98 -2.39 -21.58 11.64
C ALA A 98 -2.77 -20.98 13.01
N GLN A 99 -1.82 -20.43 13.77
CA GLN A 99 -2.11 -19.80 15.07
C GLN A 99 -2.52 -18.33 14.97
N ILE A 100 -2.30 -17.65 13.84
CA ILE A 100 -2.70 -16.26 13.63
C ILE A 100 -4.21 -16.16 13.71
N LYS A 101 -4.71 -15.25 14.53
CA LYS A 101 -6.15 -14.99 14.68
C LYS A 101 -6.64 -13.82 13.87
N VAL A 102 -5.74 -12.89 13.55
CA VAL A 102 -6.05 -11.69 12.77
C VAL A 102 -4.97 -11.49 11.71
N PHE A 103 -5.36 -11.48 10.44
CA PHE A 103 -4.59 -10.90 9.35
C PHE A 103 -5.17 -9.52 9.01
N ASP A 104 -4.37 -8.48 9.19
CA ASP A 104 -4.66 -7.13 8.73
C ASP A 104 -3.80 -6.85 7.49
N LEU A 105 -4.42 -6.92 6.32
CA LEU A 105 -3.73 -6.87 5.04
C LEU A 105 -4.07 -5.57 4.31
N GLY A 106 -3.04 -4.91 3.78
CA GLY A 106 -3.23 -3.64 3.11
C GLY A 106 -2.05 -3.24 2.23
N ALA A 107 -2.03 -1.96 1.83
CA ALA A 107 -1.05 -1.34 0.95
C ALA A 107 -1.05 -1.84 -0.51
N GLU A 108 -1.70 -2.95 -0.81
CA GLU A 108 -1.85 -3.52 -2.15
C GLU A 108 -3.29 -4.00 -2.38
N ALA A 109 -3.64 -4.31 -3.64
CA ALA A 109 -4.90 -4.98 -3.93
C ALA A 109 -4.92 -6.38 -3.32
N PHE A 110 -6.02 -6.72 -2.65
CA PHE A 110 -6.21 -8.03 -2.04
C PHE A 110 -6.67 -9.05 -3.10
N PRO A 111 -5.87 -10.06 -3.47
CA PRO A 111 -6.26 -11.04 -4.48
C PRO A 111 -7.31 -12.02 -3.93
N PRO A 112 -8.41 -12.31 -4.66
CA PRO A 112 -9.40 -13.31 -4.25
C PRO A 112 -8.80 -14.68 -3.90
N ALA A 113 -7.82 -15.14 -4.68
CA ALA A 113 -7.15 -16.42 -4.45
C ALA A 113 -6.40 -16.48 -3.11
N LEU A 114 -5.96 -15.33 -2.57
CA LEU A 114 -5.29 -15.28 -1.28
C LEU A 114 -6.28 -15.60 -0.14
N TYR A 115 -7.53 -15.12 -0.24
CA TYR A 115 -8.57 -15.47 0.73
C TYR A 115 -8.73 -16.98 0.84
N ASP A 116 -8.88 -17.66 -0.29
CA ASP A 116 -9.08 -19.10 -0.32
C ASP A 116 -7.86 -19.87 0.24
N LYS A 117 -6.64 -19.40 -0.06
CA LYS A 117 -5.41 -19.94 0.53
C LYS A 117 -5.36 -19.78 2.05
N ILE A 118 -5.61 -18.56 2.55
CA ILE A 118 -5.61 -18.29 3.99
C ILE A 118 -6.65 -19.20 4.68
N ARG A 119 -7.86 -19.32 4.14
CA ARG A 119 -8.92 -20.17 4.70
C ARG A 119 -8.57 -21.67 4.69
N THR A 120 -7.72 -22.11 3.74
CA THR A 120 -7.24 -23.50 3.73
C THR A 120 -6.26 -23.77 4.87
N VAL A 121 -5.42 -22.81 5.25
CA VAL A 121 -4.44 -22.95 6.34
C VAL A 121 -5.08 -22.66 7.70
N ASN A 122 -5.96 -21.65 7.75
CA ASN A 122 -6.60 -21.18 8.97
C ASN A 122 -8.06 -20.79 8.68
N PRO A 123 -9.01 -21.74 8.84
CA PRO A 123 -10.43 -21.53 8.48
C PRO A 123 -11.13 -20.42 9.26
N ASP A 124 -10.73 -20.17 10.51
CA ASP A 124 -11.44 -19.28 11.42
C ASP A 124 -10.78 -17.90 11.60
N VAL A 125 -9.67 -17.65 10.88
CA VAL A 125 -8.92 -16.40 11.02
C VAL A 125 -9.75 -15.18 10.59
N TYR A 126 -9.62 -14.09 11.34
CA TYR A 126 -10.23 -12.81 11.01
C TYR A 126 -9.35 -12.09 9.98
N ILE A 127 -9.90 -11.79 8.80
CA ILE A 127 -9.16 -11.18 7.70
C ILE A 127 -9.70 -9.77 7.49
N MET A 128 -8.80 -8.79 7.50
CA MET A 128 -9.09 -7.39 7.23
C MET A 128 -8.35 -6.93 5.99
N ASN A 129 -8.99 -6.06 5.21
CA ASN A 129 -8.39 -5.37 4.07
C ASN A 129 -8.39 -3.87 4.36
N GLY A 130 -7.22 -3.32 4.65
CA GLY A 130 -7.00 -1.91 4.94
C GLY A 130 -6.53 -1.12 3.71
N TYR A 131 -7.10 0.08 3.52
CA TYR A 131 -6.65 1.02 2.50
C TYR A 131 -6.39 2.39 3.13
N GLY A 132 -5.30 3.02 2.71
CA GLY A 132 -4.98 4.40 3.02
C GLY A 132 -3.61 4.79 2.48
N PRO A 133 -3.46 6.01 1.94
CA PRO A 133 -2.16 6.60 1.70
C PRO A 133 -1.60 7.22 2.99
N THR A 134 -0.29 7.34 3.08
CA THR A 134 0.43 7.96 4.22
C THR A 134 -0.10 9.35 4.55
N GLU A 135 -0.55 10.10 3.55
CA GLU A 135 -1.14 11.45 3.68
C GLU A 135 -2.45 11.46 4.46
N THR A 136 -3.10 10.30 4.62
CA THR A 136 -4.32 10.13 5.44
C THR A 136 -4.10 9.27 6.68
N THR A 137 -2.84 9.05 7.05
CA THR A 137 -2.40 8.32 8.23
C THR A 137 -2.74 6.83 8.17
N ILE A 138 -1.89 6.07 7.48
CA ILE A 138 -1.82 4.62 7.40
C ILE A 138 -3.06 3.99 6.73
N SER A 139 -4.20 3.97 7.42
CA SER A 139 -5.45 3.39 6.94
C SER A 139 -6.61 4.33 7.18
N CYS A 140 -7.33 4.67 6.12
CA CYS A 140 -8.52 5.53 6.19
C CYS A 140 -9.82 4.75 5.96
N THR A 141 -9.76 3.58 5.35
CA THR A 141 -10.91 2.67 5.20
C THR A 141 -10.52 1.24 5.51
N MET A 142 -11.50 0.41 5.85
CA MET A 142 -11.29 -0.99 6.25
C MET A 142 -12.47 -1.86 5.88
N LYS A 143 -12.20 -3.10 5.48
CA LYS A 143 -13.21 -4.14 5.30
C LYS A 143 -12.79 -5.44 5.98
N VAL A 144 -13.75 -6.07 6.64
CA VAL A 144 -13.64 -7.48 7.06
C VAL A 144 -13.99 -8.37 5.88
N ILE A 145 -13.05 -9.19 5.43
CA ILE A 145 -13.23 -10.07 4.29
C ILE A 145 -13.83 -11.40 4.77
N THR A 146 -15.04 -11.70 4.33
CA THR A 146 -15.78 -12.91 4.69
C THR A 146 -15.92 -13.90 3.54
N ASP A 147 -15.68 -13.45 2.30
CA ASP A 147 -15.66 -14.29 1.10
C ASP A 147 -14.74 -13.70 0.03
N SER A 148 -14.39 -14.51 -0.97
CA SER A 148 -13.48 -14.11 -2.07
C SER A 148 -14.17 -13.34 -3.21
N LYS A 149 -15.49 -13.15 -3.16
CA LYS A 149 -16.24 -12.51 -4.27
C LYS A 149 -16.52 -11.04 -4.04
N ASN A 150 -16.56 -10.61 -2.77
CA ASN A 150 -16.86 -9.24 -2.40
C ASN A 150 -15.64 -8.60 -1.68
N ILE A 151 -14.61 -8.33 -2.45
CA ILE A 151 -13.39 -7.66 -1.95
C ILE A 151 -13.41 -6.21 -2.37
N THR A 152 -13.75 -5.32 -1.41
CA THR A 152 -13.67 -3.86 -1.56
C THR A 152 -12.64 -3.31 -0.59
N ILE A 153 -12.38 -2.01 -0.61
CA ILE A 153 -11.59 -1.34 0.43
C ILE A 153 -12.47 -0.89 1.61
N GLY A 154 -13.71 -1.34 1.64
CA GLY A 154 -14.63 -1.23 2.76
C GLY A 154 -15.23 0.14 2.98
N VAL A 155 -15.34 0.52 4.26
CA VAL A 155 -15.98 1.74 4.71
C VAL A 155 -14.99 2.64 5.46
N PRO A 156 -15.26 3.96 5.57
CA PRO A 156 -14.39 4.87 6.31
C PRO A 156 -14.23 4.48 7.78
N ASN A 157 -13.01 4.57 8.27
CA ASN A 157 -12.69 4.46 9.69
C ASN A 157 -13.37 5.58 10.50
N GLY A 158 -13.44 5.43 11.81
CA GLY A 158 -13.97 6.48 12.69
C GLY A 158 -13.22 7.80 12.50
N ASN A 159 -13.97 8.92 12.48
CA ASN A 159 -13.45 10.28 12.24
C ASN A 159 -12.83 10.51 10.85
N VAL A 160 -13.09 9.63 9.93
CA VAL A 160 -12.73 9.76 8.51
C VAL A 160 -14.01 9.94 7.69
N LYS A 161 -13.95 10.79 6.68
CA LYS A 161 -14.96 10.93 5.65
C LYS A 161 -14.33 10.67 4.30
N VAL A 162 -15.09 10.04 3.41
CA VAL A 162 -14.69 9.84 2.02
C VAL A 162 -15.70 10.46 1.09
N TYR A 163 -15.20 10.97 -0.02
CA TYR A 163 -16.00 11.54 -1.10
C TYR A 163 -15.49 11.00 -2.43
N ILE A 164 -16.40 10.82 -3.36
CA ILE A 164 -16.05 10.60 -4.76
C ILE A 164 -16.29 11.92 -5.49
N VAL A 165 -15.28 12.41 -6.21
CA VAL A 165 -15.39 13.71 -6.89
C VAL A 165 -15.06 13.62 -8.37
N ASP A 166 -15.60 14.57 -9.13
CA ASP A 166 -15.24 14.79 -10.53
C ASP A 166 -13.95 15.65 -10.68
N LYS A 167 -13.56 15.94 -11.90
CA LYS A 167 -12.37 16.74 -12.23
C LYS A 167 -12.42 18.18 -11.72
N GLU A 168 -13.59 18.70 -11.45
CA GLU A 168 -13.85 20.04 -10.89
C GLU A 168 -14.00 20.02 -9.36
N ASN A 169 -13.68 18.88 -8.71
CA ASN A 169 -13.84 18.62 -7.27
C ASN A 169 -15.30 18.71 -6.77
N ARG A 170 -16.30 18.48 -7.65
CA ARG A 170 -17.69 18.37 -7.22
C ARG A 170 -17.99 16.97 -6.75
N ILE A 171 -18.65 16.84 -5.61
CA ILE A 171 -19.00 15.54 -5.04
C ILE A 171 -20.03 14.86 -5.94
N LEU A 172 -19.75 13.64 -6.32
CA LEU A 172 -20.60 12.77 -7.12
C LEU A 172 -21.57 11.99 -6.23
N PRO A 173 -22.78 11.66 -6.74
CA PRO A 173 -23.68 10.72 -6.07
C PRO A 173 -23.07 9.33 -5.91
N ASP A 174 -23.55 8.58 -4.91
CA ASP A 174 -23.20 7.16 -4.75
C ASP A 174 -23.54 6.38 -6.03
N GLY A 175 -22.67 5.46 -6.40
CA GLY A 175 -22.76 4.69 -7.64
C GLY A 175 -22.02 5.28 -8.83
N GLU A 176 -21.64 6.55 -8.79
CA GLU A 176 -20.79 7.16 -9.82
C GLU A 176 -19.30 6.96 -9.51
N THR A 177 -18.50 6.84 -10.57
CA THR A 177 -17.05 6.63 -10.49
C THR A 177 -16.31 7.96 -10.62
N GLY A 178 -15.37 8.24 -9.73
CA GLY A 178 -14.58 9.45 -9.73
C GLY A 178 -13.32 9.30 -8.86
N GLU A 179 -12.63 10.42 -8.56
CA GLU A 179 -11.48 10.43 -7.68
C GLU A 179 -11.91 10.28 -6.22
N LEU A 180 -11.25 9.36 -5.51
CA LEU A 180 -11.42 9.21 -4.06
C LEU A 180 -10.72 10.37 -3.34
N VAL A 181 -11.48 11.08 -2.51
CA VAL A 181 -10.98 12.16 -1.65
C VAL A 181 -11.27 11.81 -0.20
N VAL A 182 -10.27 11.97 0.65
CA VAL A 182 -10.36 11.63 2.07
C VAL A 182 -10.27 12.89 2.92
N ALA A 183 -11.21 13.08 3.85
CA ALA A 183 -11.23 14.16 4.82
C ALA A 183 -11.29 13.64 6.26
N GLY A 184 -11.03 14.50 7.24
CA GLY A 184 -11.13 14.19 8.65
C GLY A 184 -9.80 14.18 9.40
N MET A 185 -9.79 13.59 10.59
CA MET A 185 -8.68 13.70 11.55
C MET A 185 -7.36 13.08 11.07
N GLY A 186 -7.42 12.08 10.18
CA GLY A 186 -6.24 11.41 9.64
C GLY A 186 -5.48 12.22 8.59
N VAL A 187 -6.09 13.27 8.02
CA VAL A 187 -5.46 14.05 6.93
C VAL A 187 -4.23 14.80 7.43
N GLY A 188 -3.11 14.57 6.76
CA GLY A 188 -1.82 15.15 7.07
C GLY A 188 -1.75 16.67 6.84
N ARG A 189 -0.67 17.29 7.33
CA ARG A 189 -0.47 18.74 7.19
C ARG A 189 0.06 19.15 5.82
N GLY A 190 0.61 18.23 5.06
CA GLY A 190 1.20 18.46 3.74
C GLY A 190 2.64 17.95 3.66
N TYR A 191 3.29 18.25 2.56
CA TYR A 191 4.67 17.87 2.30
C TYR A 191 5.63 18.94 2.81
N MET A 192 6.63 18.53 3.58
CA MET A 192 7.62 19.42 4.17
C MET A 192 8.43 20.12 3.08
N ASN A 193 8.51 21.45 3.16
CA ASN A 193 9.22 22.33 2.22
C ASN A 193 8.72 22.26 0.74
N LEU A 194 7.51 21.70 0.51
CA LEU A 194 6.89 21.60 -0.81
C LEU A 194 5.47 22.20 -0.80
N PRO A 195 5.32 23.54 -0.63
CA PRO A 195 4.01 24.17 -0.49
C PRO A 195 3.15 24.05 -1.76
N GLU A 196 3.72 24.14 -2.95
CA GLU A 196 3.01 24.03 -4.21
C GLU A 196 2.44 22.61 -4.36
N LYS A 197 3.30 21.57 -4.22
CA LYS A 197 2.87 20.17 -4.26
C LYS A 197 1.82 19.85 -3.18
N THR A 198 1.91 20.51 -2.02
CA THR A 198 0.89 20.39 -0.97
C THR A 198 -0.44 20.97 -1.43
N ALA A 199 -0.44 22.17 -2.02
CA ALA A 199 -1.65 22.84 -2.48
C ALA A 199 -2.39 22.09 -3.60
N ASP A 200 -1.66 21.31 -4.42
CA ASP A 200 -2.24 20.55 -5.52
C ASP A 200 -3.15 19.39 -5.04
N VAL A 201 -2.81 18.78 -3.90
CA VAL A 201 -3.49 17.56 -3.43
C VAL A 201 -4.18 17.70 -2.07
N PHE A 202 -3.77 18.66 -1.23
CA PHE A 202 -4.47 18.97 0.02
C PHE A 202 -5.39 20.15 -0.20
N ILE A 203 -6.67 19.88 -0.36
CA ILE A 203 -7.71 20.85 -0.71
C ILE A 203 -8.64 21.13 0.48
N GLU A 204 -9.50 22.13 0.34
CA GLU A 204 -10.69 22.30 1.18
C GLU A 204 -11.91 21.73 0.44
N LEU A 205 -12.62 20.80 1.07
CA LEU A 205 -13.84 20.20 0.55
C LEU A 205 -14.92 20.20 1.65
N ASN A 206 -16.08 20.77 1.39
CA ASN A 206 -17.16 20.93 2.38
C ASN A 206 -16.74 21.60 3.69
N GLY A 207 -15.81 22.57 3.64
CA GLY A 207 -15.32 23.29 4.82
C GLY A 207 -14.35 22.47 5.68
N GLU A 208 -13.84 21.35 5.18
CA GLU A 208 -12.87 20.50 5.87
C GLU A 208 -11.62 20.31 5.00
N ARG A 209 -10.47 20.15 5.67
CA ARG A 209 -9.25 19.75 4.99
C ARG A 209 -9.38 18.35 4.47
N ALA A 210 -9.07 18.15 3.19
CA ALA A 210 -9.18 16.88 2.49
C ALA A 210 -7.92 16.61 1.64
N TYR A 211 -7.69 15.34 1.35
CA TYR A 211 -6.60 14.85 0.51
C TYR A 211 -7.14 14.15 -0.74
N LYS A 212 -6.69 14.57 -1.89
CA LYS A 212 -6.94 13.94 -3.19
C LYS A 212 -6.00 12.77 -3.36
N THR A 213 -6.56 11.56 -3.40
CA THR A 213 -5.71 10.35 -3.39
C THR A 213 -5.09 10.04 -4.75
N GLY A 214 -5.66 10.54 -5.83
CA GLY A 214 -5.34 10.14 -7.20
C GLY A 214 -5.85 8.72 -7.54
N ASP A 215 -6.68 8.13 -6.70
CA ASP A 215 -7.27 6.81 -6.89
C ASP A 215 -8.67 6.92 -7.46
N LEU A 216 -9.01 6.05 -8.41
CA LEU A 216 -10.33 5.94 -9.00
C LEU A 216 -11.19 4.99 -8.17
N ALA A 217 -12.36 5.43 -7.72
CA ALA A 217 -13.22 4.66 -6.86
C ALA A 217 -14.71 4.97 -7.07
N LYS A 218 -15.56 4.19 -6.43
CA LYS A 218 -17.01 4.36 -6.38
C LYS A 218 -17.54 3.88 -5.05
N ILE A 219 -18.55 4.54 -4.48
CA ILE A 219 -19.33 4.00 -3.36
C ILE A 219 -20.46 3.15 -3.95
N ASN A 220 -20.53 1.87 -3.58
CA ASN A 220 -21.54 0.95 -4.07
C ASN A 220 -22.84 1.04 -3.26
N ALA A 221 -23.84 0.23 -3.63
CA ALA A 221 -25.16 0.22 -2.97
C ALA A 221 -25.13 -0.22 -1.51
N ASP A 222 -24.10 -0.94 -1.09
CA ASP A 222 -23.89 -1.36 0.30
C ASP A 222 -23.15 -0.31 1.13
N GLY A 223 -22.78 0.84 0.52
CA GLY A 223 -22.00 1.91 1.15
C GLY A 223 -20.51 1.59 1.24
N GLU A 224 -20.04 0.56 0.57
CA GLU A 224 -18.63 0.18 0.53
C GLU A 224 -17.92 0.82 -0.68
N ILE A 225 -16.62 1.04 -0.55
CA ILE A 225 -15.80 1.68 -1.59
C ILE A 225 -15.16 0.61 -2.46
N GLU A 226 -15.53 0.61 -3.74
CA GLU A 226 -14.90 -0.17 -4.79
C GLU A 226 -13.72 0.62 -5.38
N PHE A 227 -12.55 0.01 -5.40
CA PHE A 227 -11.31 0.59 -5.91
C PHE A 227 -11.04 0.12 -7.35
N PHE A 228 -10.74 1.04 -8.26
CA PHE A 228 -10.51 0.76 -9.67
C PHE A 228 -9.08 1.05 -10.15
N GLY A 229 -8.17 1.35 -9.22
CA GLY A 229 -6.76 1.65 -9.54
C GLY A 229 -6.44 3.13 -9.50
N ARG A 230 -5.24 3.46 -9.98
CA ARG A 230 -4.71 4.84 -10.01
C ARG A 230 -5.16 5.60 -11.24
N MET A 231 -5.36 6.91 -11.08
CA MET A 231 -5.59 7.84 -12.19
C MET A 231 -4.28 8.30 -12.86
N ASP A 232 -3.15 8.11 -12.20
CA ASP A 232 -1.81 8.48 -12.63
C ASP A 232 -0.91 7.26 -12.87
N ASN A 233 0.40 7.50 -13.09
CA ASN A 233 1.40 6.45 -13.31
C ASN A 233 2.04 5.91 -12.02
N GLN A 234 1.53 6.27 -10.86
CA GLN A 234 2.01 5.74 -9.59
C GLN A 234 1.59 4.29 -9.44
N ILE A 235 2.48 3.46 -8.94
CA ILE A 235 2.21 2.04 -8.72
C ILE A 235 2.44 1.64 -7.27
N LYS A 236 1.90 0.49 -6.90
CA LYS A 236 2.25 -0.20 -5.66
C LYS A 236 2.94 -1.50 -6.04
N LEU A 237 4.21 -1.63 -5.65
CA LEU A 237 5.03 -2.81 -5.94
C LEU A 237 5.64 -3.33 -4.64
N ARG A 238 5.35 -4.59 -4.29
CA ARG A 238 5.80 -5.22 -3.02
C ARG A 238 5.41 -4.39 -1.77
N GLY A 239 4.22 -3.77 -1.80
CA GLY A 239 3.73 -2.88 -0.74
C GLY A 239 4.31 -1.46 -0.74
N LEU A 240 5.29 -1.18 -1.58
CA LEU A 240 5.93 0.13 -1.68
C LEU A 240 5.26 0.99 -2.75
N ARG A 241 5.04 2.25 -2.43
CA ARG A 241 4.48 3.25 -3.34
C ARG A 241 5.62 3.82 -4.19
N ILE A 242 5.52 3.68 -5.49
CA ILE A 242 6.57 4.06 -6.45
C ILE A 242 6.00 5.06 -7.46
N GLU A 243 6.65 6.20 -7.56
CA GLU A 243 6.42 7.21 -8.59
C GLU A 243 7.29 6.87 -9.81
N LEU A 244 6.70 6.27 -10.83
CA LEU A 244 7.45 5.91 -12.04
C LEU A 244 8.07 7.14 -12.70
N GLY A 245 7.41 8.30 -12.63
CA GLY A 245 7.93 9.56 -13.16
C GLY A 245 9.22 10.03 -12.46
N GLU A 246 9.39 9.79 -11.16
CA GLU A 246 10.62 10.12 -10.44
C GLU A 246 11.80 9.26 -10.93
N ILE A 247 11.55 7.98 -11.19
CA ILE A 247 12.54 7.08 -11.76
C ILE A 247 12.93 7.55 -13.16
N GLU A 248 11.93 7.85 -14.00
CA GLU A 248 12.15 8.34 -15.36
C GLU A 248 12.91 9.67 -15.39
N GLU A 249 12.64 10.59 -14.47
CA GLU A 249 13.36 11.85 -14.34
C GLU A 249 14.84 11.62 -14.02
N VAL A 250 15.15 10.75 -13.05
CA VAL A 250 16.54 10.42 -12.71
C VAL A 250 17.25 9.75 -13.88
N ILE A 251 16.63 8.77 -14.52
CA ILE A 251 17.22 8.07 -15.67
C ILE A 251 17.45 9.04 -16.84
N ASN A 252 16.48 9.91 -17.14
CA ASN A 252 16.60 10.90 -18.22
C ASN A 252 17.68 11.97 -17.95
N SER A 253 18.13 12.14 -16.72
CA SER A 253 19.24 13.04 -16.37
C SER A 253 20.62 12.41 -16.58
N PHE A 254 20.72 11.12 -16.84
CA PHE A 254 21.98 10.45 -17.17
C PHE A 254 22.47 10.86 -18.58
N ALA A 255 23.75 11.20 -18.69
CA ALA A 255 24.33 11.71 -19.93
C ALA A 255 24.20 10.70 -21.08
N GLY A 256 23.57 11.12 -22.18
CA GLY A 256 23.34 10.31 -23.38
C GLY A 256 21.96 9.69 -23.46
N ILE A 257 21.16 9.67 -22.38
CA ILE A 257 19.76 9.25 -22.42
C ILE A 257 18.92 10.34 -23.10
N ILE A 258 18.10 9.94 -24.06
CA ILE A 258 17.15 10.81 -24.77
C ILE A 258 15.77 10.76 -24.10
N THR A 259 15.31 9.57 -23.75
CA THR A 259 14.02 9.34 -23.09
C THR A 259 14.00 7.95 -22.46
N SER A 260 13.26 7.81 -21.38
CA SER A 260 13.03 6.52 -20.73
C SER A 260 11.57 6.34 -20.35
N ILE A 261 11.19 5.10 -20.14
CA ILE A 261 9.92 4.69 -19.56
C ILE A 261 10.15 3.51 -18.64
N THR A 262 9.57 3.57 -17.47
CA THR A 262 9.63 2.47 -16.49
C THR A 262 8.27 1.84 -16.34
N ILE A 263 8.22 0.52 -16.36
CA ILE A 263 6.99 -0.24 -16.16
C ILE A 263 7.19 -1.36 -15.14
N PRO A 264 6.15 -1.69 -14.35
CA PRO A 264 6.16 -2.90 -13.53
C PRO A 264 5.92 -4.12 -14.43
N VAL A 265 6.67 -5.19 -14.20
CA VAL A 265 6.49 -6.47 -14.89
C VAL A 265 5.94 -7.49 -13.89
N ASP A 266 4.76 -8.05 -14.19
CA ASP A 266 4.05 -9.05 -13.37
C ASP A 266 3.85 -8.66 -11.89
N ASN A 267 3.85 -7.38 -11.56
CA ASN A 267 3.90 -6.86 -10.19
C ASN A 267 5.08 -7.42 -9.34
N LYS A 268 6.17 -7.81 -10.00
CA LYS A 268 7.33 -8.42 -9.33
C LYS A 268 8.57 -7.56 -9.36
N TYR A 269 8.84 -6.87 -10.48
CA TYR A 269 10.04 -6.06 -10.66
C TYR A 269 9.79 -4.88 -11.59
N LEU A 270 10.72 -3.91 -11.60
CA LEU A 270 10.70 -2.76 -12.49
C LEU A 270 11.60 -3.01 -13.69
N CYS A 271 11.10 -2.70 -14.89
CA CYS A 271 11.88 -2.70 -16.12
C CYS A 271 11.88 -1.28 -16.71
N CYS A 272 13.08 -0.73 -16.92
CA CYS A 272 13.26 0.57 -17.57
C CYS A 272 13.71 0.38 -19.02
N TYR A 273 12.88 0.83 -19.96
CA TYR A 273 13.23 0.92 -21.38
C TYR A 273 13.70 2.33 -21.66
N PHE A 274 14.79 2.48 -22.43
CA PHE A 274 15.33 3.80 -22.74
C PHE A 274 15.91 3.89 -24.16
N ILE A 275 15.91 5.11 -24.71
CA ILE A 275 16.60 5.48 -25.94
C ILE A 275 17.79 6.36 -25.56
N ALA A 276 18.92 6.14 -26.19
CA ALA A 276 20.13 6.93 -25.96
C ALA A 276 20.81 7.28 -27.29
N ASP A 277 21.67 8.31 -27.28
CA ASP A 277 22.47 8.76 -28.44
C ASP A 277 23.71 7.87 -28.69
N ARG A 278 24.01 6.97 -27.75
CA ARG A 278 25.10 6.01 -27.80
C ARG A 278 24.71 4.72 -27.03
N SER A 279 25.56 3.70 -27.14
CA SER A 279 25.45 2.55 -26.26
C SER A 279 25.74 2.94 -24.82
N ILE A 280 24.86 2.59 -23.89
CA ILE A 280 24.97 2.85 -22.46
C ILE A 280 25.28 1.52 -21.74
N ASP A 281 26.25 1.57 -20.83
CA ASP A 281 26.47 0.48 -19.88
C ASP A 281 25.36 0.49 -18.83
N THR A 282 24.61 -0.61 -18.78
CA THR A 282 23.44 -0.73 -17.87
C THR A 282 23.84 -0.82 -16.40
N ASP A 283 25.05 -1.31 -16.09
CA ASP A 283 25.55 -1.36 -14.71
C ASP A 283 25.90 0.08 -14.24
N GLU A 284 26.54 0.89 -15.11
CA GLU A 284 26.81 2.29 -14.82
C GLU A 284 25.50 3.09 -14.62
N LEU A 285 24.49 2.84 -15.46
CA LEU A 285 23.17 3.46 -15.33
C LEU A 285 22.45 3.06 -14.04
N SER A 286 22.55 1.80 -13.65
CA SER A 286 22.00 1.28 -12.40
C SER A 286 22.67 1.92 -11.18
N ASP A 287 24.01 2.03 -11.17
CA ASP A 287 24.76 2.67 -10.09
C ASP A 287 24.39 4.17 -9.97
N TYR A 288 24.23 4.85 -11.11
CA TYR A 288 23.76 6.23 -11.13
C TYR A 288 22.37 6.39 -10.52
N ALA A 289 21.43 5.52 -10.91
CA ALA A 289 20.08 5.51 -10.36
C ALA A 289 20.09 5.25 -8.85
N ALA A 290 20.89 4.29 -8.39
CA ALA A 290 21.04 3.95 -6.97
C ALA A 290 21.62 5.09 -6.11
N GLY A 291 22.39 6.00 -6.74
CA GLY A 291 22.90 7.20 -6.06
C GLY A 291 21.85 8.27 -5.78
N SER A 292 20.69 8.22 -6.45
CA SER A 292 19.65 9.26 -6.38
C SER A 292 18.29 8.73 -5.93
N LEU A 293 17.99 7.45 -6.16
CA LEU A 293 16.71 6.81 -5.85
C LEU A 293 16.82 5.95 -4.59
N ALA A 294 15.70 5.74 -3.91
CA ALA A 294 15.61 4.71 -2.91
C ALA A 294 15.85 3.33 -3.56
N HIS A 295 16.50 2.42 -2.84
CA HIS A 295 16.89 1.10 -3.38
C HIS A 295 15.75 0.34 -4.09
N TYR A 296 14.55 0.42 -3.53
CA TYR A 296 13.37 -0.25 -4.10
C TYR A 296 12.79 0.42 -5.35
N MET A 297 13.25 1.61 -5.71
CA MET A 297 12.87 2.37 -6.91
C MET A 297 13.84 2.14 -8.08
N VAL A 298 15.02 1.58 -7.81
CA VAL A 298 15.99 1.29 -8.86
C VAL A 298 15.44 0.16 -9.74
N PRO A 299 15.34 0.36 -11.07
CA PRO A 299 14.87 -0.71 -11.95
C PRO A 299 15.74 -1.96 -11.87
N ASP A 300 15.07 -3.14 -11.79
CA ASP A 300 15.76 -4.43 -11.77
C ASP A 300 16.37 -4.78 -13.16
N VAL A 301 15.78 -4.22 -14.23
CA VAL A 301 16.20 -4.48 -15.62
C VAL A 301 16.22 -3.17 -16.41
N PHE A 302 17.30 -2.96 -17.17
CA PHE A 302 17.44 -1.86 -18.12
C PHE A 302 17.54 -2.39 -19.55
N VAL A 303 16.75 -1.82 -20.47
CA VAL A 303 16.70 -2.25 -21.88
C VAL A 303 16.87 -1.03 -22.79
N GLN A 304 18.01 -0.96 -23.48
CA GLN A 304 18.22 0.06 -24.50
C GLN A 304 17.47 -0.32 -25.79
N MET A 305 16.73 0.62 -26.34
CA MET A 305 15.93 0.46 -27.55
C MET A 305 16.33 1.46 -28.62
N ASP A 306 16.19 1.08 -29.89
CA ASP A 306 16.39 2.00 -31.02
C ASP A 306 15.24 3.01 -31.13
N LYS A 307 14.02 2.59 -30.77
CA LYS A 307 12.81 3.42 -30.78
C LYS A 307 11.76 2.91 -29.79
N MET A 308 11.01 3.82 -29.18
CA MET A 308 9.82 3.45 -28.39
C MET A 308 8.67 3.02 -29.31
N PRO A 309 7.95 1.94 -28.97
CA PRO A 309 6.69 1.62 -29.64
C PRO A 309 5.66 2.73 -29.37
N LEU A 310 4.91 3.08 -30.39
CA LEU A 310 3.90 4.14 -30.29
C LEU A 310 2.51 3.59 -30.68
N THR A 311 1.51 4.00 -29.92
CA THR A 311 0.10 3.82 -30.28
C THR A 311 -0.25 4.59 -31.56
N GLN A 312 -1.40 4.30 -32.16
CA GLN A 312 -1.92 5.05 -33.35
C GLN A 312 -2.02 6.56 -33.11
N ASN A 313 -2.15 7.00 -31.86
CA ASN A 313 -2.25 8.41 -31.46
C ASN A 313 -0.90 9.03 -31.09
N GLY A 314 0.23 8.34 -31.35
CA GLY A 314 1.59 8.84 -31.10
C GLY A 314 2.03 8.84 -29.63
N LYS A 315 1.29 8.18 -28.73
CA LYS A 315 1.72 7.95 -27.33
C LYS A 315 2.54 6.67 -27.25
N ILE A 316 3.45 6.60 -26.27
CA ILE A 316 4.18 5.35 -26.00
C ILE A 316 3.19 4.24 -25.69
N ASP A 317 3.35 3.13 -26.38
CA ASP A 317 2.57 1.90 -26.17
C ASP A 317 3.28 1.06 -25.10
N LYS A 318 2.66 0.99 -23.90
CA LYS A 318 3.23 0.37 -22.70
C LYS A 318 2.99 -1.12 -22.65
#